data_cf9751ba9d4adcb06394e71711998188
#
_entry.id   cf9751ba9d4adcb06394e71711998188
#
_cell.length_a   1.000
_cell.length_b   1.000
_cell.length_c   1.000
_cell.angle_alpha   90.00
_cell.angle_beta   90.00
_cell.angle_gamma   90.00
#
_symmetry.space_group_name_H-M   'P 1'
#
loop_
_entity.id
_entity.type
_entity.pdbx_description
1 polymer ?
#
loop_
_entity_poly.entity_id
_entity_poly.type
_entity_poly.pdbx_seq_one_letter_code
_entity_poly.pdbx_strand_id
1 'polypeptide(L)'
;MRIGVFGTGAIGGILGGFCHIAGHDVLLIDKADEHVDAINQNGLLITGIKGEFRVLAGAVTPEQMGGHFDLIFLCVKSQDTVESMKVMLPHLNNNSYVVSMQNGLNEEIIAEFIGRDKTVGCLVDWGADYQGPGHIQYGGEGPMRLGMLDGNTGKEITDIQAILNHTAPTY
;
A
#
# COMPACT_ATOMS: atom_id res chain seq x y z
N MET A 1 6.07 4.15 -13.06
CA MET A 1 4.92 4.33 -12.17
C MET A 1 5.46 4.58 -10.79
N ARG A 2 5.09 5.69 -10.16
CA ARG A 2 5.45 6.02 -8.79
C ARG A 2 4.36 5.54 -7.85
N ILE A 3 4.73 4.71 -6.87
CA ILE A 3 3.81 4.03 -5.96
C ILE A 3 3.95 4.60 -4.56
N GLY A 4 2.84 4.98 -3.94
CA GLY A 4 2.76 5.28 -2.52
C GLY A 4 2.16 4.11 -1.74
N VAL A 5 2.70 3.81 -0.57
CA VAL A 5 2.06 2.88 0.38
C VAL A 5 1.71 3.67 1.63
N PHE A 6 0.43 3.99 1.79
CA PHE A 6 -0.07 4.83 2.88
C PHE A 6 -0.57 3.96 4.04
N GLY A 7 0.16 3.98 5.14
CA GLY A 7 0.03 3.07 6.29
C GLY A 7 0.98 1.89 6.16
N THR A 8 2.25 2.07 6.52
CA THR A 8 3.33 1.07 6.38
C THR A 8 3.41 0.11 7.57
N GLY A 9 2.26 -0.13 8.22
CA GLY A 9 2.13 -1.18 9.22
C GLY A 9 2.29 -2.59 8.63
N ALA A 10 1.66 -3.59 9.26
CA ALA A 10 1.86 -4.98 8.88
C ALA A 10 1.60 -5.25 7.38
N ILE A 11 0.43 -4.90 6.87
CA ILE A 11 0.06 -5.17 5.47
C ILE A 11 0.86 -4.27 4.51
N GLY A 12 0.86 -2.96 4.75
CA GLY A 12 1.53 -2.00 3.86
C GLY A 12 3.05 -2.19 3.80
N GLY A 13 3.69 -2.54 4.91
CA GLY A 13 5.13 -2.81 4.94
C GLY A 13 5.53 -4.04 4.12
N ILE A 14 4.77 -5.15 4.22
CA ILE A 14 5.00 -6.34 3.38
C ILE A 14 4.81 -5.98 1.90
N LEU A 15 3.67 -5.36 1.56
CA LEU A 15 3.34 -5.00 0.20
C LEU A 15 4.39 -4.05 -0.40
N GLY A 16 4.66 -2.94 0.27
CA GLY A 16 5.62 -1.93 -0.19
C GLY A 16 7.04 -2.47 -0.31
N GLY A 17 7.43 -3.32 0.64
CA GLY A 17 8.72 -3.99 0.62
C GLY A 17 8.91 -4.88 -0.60
N PHE A 18 7.95 -5.76 -0.90
CA PHE A 18 8.05 -6.64 -2.07
C PHE A 18 7.90 -5.87 -3.39
N CYS A 19 7.08 -4.82 -3.46
CA CYS A 19 7.04 -3.95 -4.64
C CYS A 19 8.40 -3.27 -4.88
N HIS A 20 9.09 -2.79 -3.81
CA HIS A 20 10.42 -2.21 -3.94
C HIS A 20 11.46 -3.23 -4.39
N ILE A 21 11.46 -4.44 -3.82
CA ILE A 21 12.36 -5.55 -4.23
C ILE A 21 12.15 -5.90 -5.71
N ALA A 22 10.92 -5.81 -6.20
CA ALA A 22 10.60 -6.02 -7.61
C ALA A 22 11.06 -4.87 -8.54
N GLY A 23 11.64 -3.80 -8.00
CA GLY A 23 12.20 -2.68 -8.76
C GLY A 23 11.23 -1.54 -9.03
N HIS A 24 10.07 -1.48 -8.36
CA HIS A 24 9.17 -0.35 -8.46
C HIS A 24 9.68 0.87 -7.66
N ASP A 25 9.34 2.07 -8.13
CA ASP A 25 9.56 3.33 -7.41
C ASP A 25 8.52 3.46 -6.29
N VAL A 26 8.89 3.05 -5.07
CA VAL A 26 8.01 2.97 -3.91
C VAL A 26 8.42 3.98 -2.85
N LEU A 27 7.46 4.76 -2.36
CA LEU A 27 7.57 5.57 -1.15
C LEU A 27 6.66 5.00 -0.06
N LEU A 28 7.24 4.71 1.10
CA LEU A 28 6.53 4.26 2.28
C LEU A 28 6.04 5.47 3.08
N ILE A 29 4.77 5.49 3.50
CA ILE A 29 4.18 6.62 4.22
C ILE A 29 3.52 6.10 5.49
N ASP A 30 3.96 6.59 6.64
CA ASP A 30 3.39 6.22 7.94
C ASP A 30 3.37 7.39 8.91
N LYS A 31 2.36 7.47 9.77
CA LYS A 31 2.22 8.53 10.77
C LYS A 31 3.12 8.36 12.01
N ALA A 32 3.72 7.20 12.19
CA ALA A 32 4.59 6.90 13.32
C ALA A 32 6.04 7.31 13.01
N ASP A 33 6.47 8.46 13.52
CA ASP A 33 7.83 8.99 13.31
C ASP A 33 8.91 7.94 13.60
N GLU A 34 8.79 7.21 14.71
CA GLU A 34 9.75 6.17 15.10
C GLU A 34 9.86 5.03 14.07
N HIS A 35 8.74 4.71 13.39
CA HIS A 35 8.73 3.70 12.33
C HIS A 35 9.39 4.22 11.06
N VAL A 36 9.06 5.45 10.66
CA VAL A 36 9.69 6.15 9.53
C VAL A 36 11.19 6.30 9.72
N ASP A 37 11.62 6.75 10.91
CA ASP A 37 13.03 6.91 11.25
C ASP A 37 13.78 5.58 11.21
N ALA A 38 13.21 4.52 11.79
CA ALA A 38 13.81 3.18 11.79
C ALA A 38 13.99 2.64 10.35
N ILE A 39 12.99 2.83 9.47
CA ILE A 39 13.08 2.45 8.07
C ILE A 39 14.19 3.23 7.35
N ASN A 40 14.24 4.54 7.54
CA ASN A 40 15.24 5.38 6.86
C ASN A 40 16.67 5.11 7.34
N GLN A 41 16.85 4.78 8.62
CA GLN A 41 18.18 4.51 9.20
C GLN A 41 18.69 3.10 8.89
N ASN A 42 17.80 2.11 8.94
CA ASN A 42 18.19 0.71 8.93
C ASN A 42 17.59 -0.11 7.78
N GLY A 43 16.68 0.48 7.00
CA GLY A 43 15.81 -0.25 6.07
C GLY A 43 14.65 -0.95 6.78
N LEU A 44 13.60 -1.27 6.05
CA LEU A 44 12.49 -2.09 6.53
C LEU A 44 12.92 -3.56 6.60
N LEU A 45 12.94 -4.13 7.79
CA LEU A 45 13.18 -5.54 8.01
C LEU A 45 11.88 -6.32 7.83
N ILE A 46 11.86 -7.26 6.89
CA ILE A 46 10.77 -8.22 6.70
C ILE A 46 11.31 -9.59 7.06
N THR A 47 10.65 -10.27 8.01
CA THR A 47 10.96 -11.64 8.40
C THR A 47 9.76 -12.55 8.18
N GLY A 48 9.91 -13.86 8.33
CA GLY A 48 8.79 -14.80 8.32
C GLY A 48 8.88 -15.87 7.22
N ILE A 49 7.72 -16.27 6.71
CA ILE A 49 7.60 -17.46 5.84
C ILE A 49 8.38 -17.40 4.52
N LYS A 50 8.67 -16.22 4.01
CA LYS A 50 9.48 -16.03 2.78
C LYS A 50 10.97 -15.81 3.06
N GLY A 51 11.39 -15.85 4.34
CA GLY A 51 12.77 -15.58 4.75
C GLY A 51 12.95 -14.21 5.39
N GLU A 52 14.17 -13.70 5.34
CA GLU A 52 14.55 -12.40 5.88
C GLU A 52 15.03 -11.48 4.76
N PHE A 53 14.45 -10.28 4.70
CA PHE A 53 14.75 -9.25 3.71
C PHE A 53 14.94 -7.91 4.42
N ARG A 54 15.95 -7.16 3.97
CA ARG A 54 16.13 -5.76 4.38
C ARG A 54 15.92 -4.86 3.17
N VAL A 55 14.86 -4.07 3.22
CA VAL A 55 14.38 -3.24 2.11
C VAL A 55 14.80 -1.80 2.34
N LEU A 56 15.55 -1.23 1.42
CA LEU A 56 16.07 0.14 1.50
C LEU A 56 15.15 1.13 0.75
N ALA A 57 13.84 1.03 0.95
CA ALA A 57 12.88 2.00 0.43
C ALA A 57 12.88 3.26 1.32
N GLY A 58 12.66 4.42 0.71
CA GLY A 58 12.47 5.67 1.46
C GLY A 58 11.15 5.67 2.20
N ALA A 59 11.13 6.26 3.40
CA ALA A 59 9.92 6.43 4.19
C ALA A 59 9.74 7.89 4.62
N VAL A 60 8.50 8.36 4.69
CA VAL A 60 8.14 9.73 5.10
C VAL A 60 6.88 9.71 5.97
N THR A 61 6.69 10.78 6.74
CA THR A 61 5.38 11.03 7.37
C THR A 61 4.38 11.61 6.36
N PRO A 62 3.07 11.57 6.62
CA PRO A 62 2.06 12.17 5.76
C PRO A 62 2.34 13.64 5.43
N GLU A 63 2.86 14.42 6.39
CA GLU A 63 3.19 15.84 6.24
C GLU A 63 4.40 16.07 5.34
N GLN A 64 5.26 15.09 5.19
CA GLN A 64 6.47 15.13 4.38
C GLN A 64 6.27 14.60 2.96
N MET A 65 5.04 14.15 2.62
CA MET A 65 4.73 13.69 1.27
C MET A 65 5.04 14.77 0.23
N GLY A 66 5.62 14.37 -0.90
CA GLY A 66 5.95 15.28 -2.00
C GLY A 66 5.71 14.67 -3.37
N GLY A 67 5.37 15.54 -4.33
CA GLY A 67 5.08 15.12 -5.71
C GLY A 67 3.75 14.39 -5.86
N HIS A 68 3.54 13.74 -7.01
CA HIS A 68 2.32 12.98 -7.31
C HIS A 68 2.63 11.49 -7.42
N PHE A 69 1.63 10.68 -7.13
CA PHE A 69 1.68 9.22 -7.24
C PHE A 69 0.75 8.76 -8.35
N ASP A 70 1.17 7.77 -9.11
CA ASP A 70 0.33 7.10 -10.10
C ASP A 70 -0.61 6.08 -9.44
N LEU A 71 -0.14 5.48 -8.33
CA LEU A 71 -0.85 4.46 -7.58
C LEU A 71 -0.58 4.64 -6.08
N ILE A 72 -1.63 4.61 -5.26
CA ILE A 72 -1.49 4.53 -3.81
C ILE A 72 -2.19 3.27 -3.29
N PHE A 73 -1.47 2.45 -2.55
CA PHE A 73 -2.03 1.40 -1.72
C PHE A 73 -2.38 1.97 -0.35
N LEU A 74 -3.68 2.01 -0.03
CA LEU A 74 -4.19 2.51 1.25
C LEU A 74 -4.33 1.34 2.23
N CYS A 75 -3.45 1.32 3.23
CA CYS A 75 -3.29 0.20 4.18
C CYS A 75 -3.58 0.61 5.64
N VAL A 76 -4.12 1.80 5.87
CA VAL A 76 -4.50 2.26 7.23
C VAL A 76 -5.75 1.51 7.74
N LYS A 77 -6.02 1.63 9.04
CA LYS A 77 -7.29 1.13 9.60
C LYS A 77 -8.47 1.91 9.02
N SER A 78 -9.64 1.25 8.88
CA SER A 78 -10.85 1.83 8.26
C SER A 78 -11.27 3.19 8.85
N GLN A 79 -11.10 3.39 10.16
CA GLN A 79 -11.42 4.66 10.82
C GLN A 79 -10.56 5.83 10.36
N ASP A 80 -9.39 5.56 9.81
CA ASP A 80 -8.44 6.59 9.34
C ASP A 80 -8.63 6.93 7.84
N THR A 81 -9.55 6.26 7.12
CA THR A 81 -9.73 6.39 5.67
C THR A 81 -9.99 7.82 5.22
N VAL A 82 -10.95 8.51 5.83
CA VAL A 82 -11.35 9.87 5.44
C VAL A 82 -10.20 10.85 5.60
N GLU A 83 -9.51 10.81 6.74
CA GLU A 83 -8.37 11.71 6.98
C GLU A 83 -7.19 11.38 6.06
N SER A 84 -6.93 10.11 5.81
CA SER A 84 -5.90 9.68 4.85
C SER A 84 -6.20 10.19 3.44
N MET A 85 -7.45 10.09 2.98
CA MET A 85 -7.86 10.59 1.67
C MET A 85 -7.66 12.10 1.54
N LYS A 86 -7.99 12.91 2.58
CA LYS A 86 -7.75 14.36 2.58
C LYS A 86 -6.25 14.69 2.41
N VAL A 87 -5.37 13.95 3.08
CA VAL A 87 -3.93 14.13 2.99
C VAL A 87 -3.40 13.69 1.63
N MET A 88 -3.87 12.56 1.09
CA MET A 88 -3.42 12.01 -0.18
C MET A 88 -3.90 12.81 -1.40
N LEU A 89 -5.08 13.43 -1.33
CA LEU A 89 -5.74 14.07 -2.47
C LEU A 89 -4.85 15.09 -3.23
N PRO A 90 -4.06 15.96 -2.56
CA PRO A 90 -3.15 16.88 -3.26
C PRO A 90 -2.01 16.17 -4.00
N HIS A 91 -1.77 14.90 -3.71
CA HIS A 91 -0.71 14.07 -4.29
C HIS A 91 -1.23 13.10 -5.36
N LEU A 92 -2.50 13.20 -5.73
CA LEU A 92 -3.13 12.44 -6.81
C LEU A 92 -3.33 13.34 -8.03
N ASN A 93 -3.28 12.76 -9.21
CA ASN A 93 -3.63 13.41 -10.48
C ASN A 93 -4.79 12.65 -11.15
N ASN A 94 -5.26 13.16 -12.29
CA ASN A 94 -6.43 12.59 -12.99
C ASN A 94 -6.24 11.13 -13.43
N ASN A 95 -5.03 10.61 -13.45
CA ASN A 95 -4.72 9.23 -13.84
C ASN A 95 -4.30 8.36 -12.66
N SER A 96 -4.34 8.88 -11.44
CA SER A 96 -3.97 8.14 -10.23
C SER A 96 -5.07 7.17 -9.83
N TYR A 97 -4.67 6.04 -9.28
CA TYR A 97 -5.56 5.03 -8.68
C TYR A 97 -5.26 4.89 -7.19
N VAL A 98 -6.31 4.62 -6.41
CA VAL A 98 -6.18 4.23 -5.00
C VAL A 98 -6.73 2.82 -4.84
N VAL A 99 -5.90 1.93 -4.29
CA VAL A 99 -6.26 0.55 -3.97
C VAL A 99 -6.48 0.44 -2.46
N SER A 100 -7.69 0.13 -2.05
CA SER A 100 -8.01 -0.19 -0.66
C SER A 100 -7.48 -1.58 -0.32
N MET A 101 -6.51 -1.66 0.59
CA MET A 101 -5.99 -2.91 1.16
C MET A 101 -6.58 -3.14 2.56
N GLN A 102 -7.68 -2.46 2.85
CA GLN A 102 -8.28 -2.38 4.18
C GLN A 102 -9.34 -3.48 4.36
N ASN A 103 -9.53 -3.90 5.60
CA ASN A 103 -10.71 -4.68 5.95
C ASN A 103 -11.96 -3.78 5.97
N GLY A 104 -13.10 -4.32 5.55
CA GLY A 104 -14.37 -3.60 5.51
C GLY A 104 -14.70 -3.05 4.11
N LEU A 105 -15.70 -2.19 4.04
CA LEU A 105 -16.22 -1.59 2.80
C LEU A 105 -15.83 -0.10 2.77
N ASN A 106 -14.58 0.19 2.49
CA ASN A 106 -14.04 1.55 2.48
C ASN A 106 -14.02 2.17 1.07
N GLU A 107 -14.24 1.37 0.04
CA GLU A 107 -14.13 1.78 -1.37
C GLU A 107 -15.15 2.88 -1.73
N GLU A 108 -16.36 2.82 -1.18
CA GLU A 108 -17.37 3.87 -1.39
C GLU A 108 -16.92 5.22 -0.80
N ILE A 109 -16.26 5.19 0.37
CA ILE A 109 -15.69 6.40 0.98
C ILE A 109 -14.57 6.97 0.11
N ILE A 110 -13.68 6.13 -0.39
CA ILE A 110 -12.58 6.53 -1.30
C ILE A 110 -13.15 7.13 -2.58
N ALA A 111 -14.20 6.51 -3.13
CA ALA A 111 -14.84 6.96 -4.36
C ALA A 111 -15.50 8.34 -4.25
N GLU A 112 -15.92 8.77 -3.07
CA GLU A 112 -16.41 10.15 -2.85
C GLU A 112 -15.32 11.19 -3.12
N PHE A 113 -14.04 10.84 -3.00
CA PHE A 113 -12.91 11.75 -3.24
C PHE A 113 -12.40 11.72 -4.68
N ILE A 114 -12.33 10.53 -5.31
CA ILE A 114 -11.62 10.33 -6.58
C ILE A 114 -12.45 9.70 -7.70
N GLY A 115 -13.70 9.32 -7.40
CA GLY A 115 -14.58 8.61 -8.34
C GLY A 115 -14.42 7.10 -8.30
N ARG A 116 -15.48 6.40 -8.73
CA ARG A 116 -15.54 4.92 -8.75
C ARG A 116 -14.58 4.31 -9.76
N ASP A 117 -14.32 5.02 -10.86
CA ASP A 117 -13.42 4.63 -11.96
C ASP A 117 -11.93 4.71 -11.58
N LYS A 118 -11.59 5.28 -10.42
CA LYS A 118 -10.23 5.38 -9.86
C LYS A 118 -10.05 4.61 -8.56
N THR A 119 -11.14 4.02 -8.06
CA THR A 119 -11.15 3.29 -6.81
C THR A 119 -11.10 1.79 -7.06
N VAL A 120 -10.16 1.14 -6.40
CA VAL A 120 -9.92 -0.30 -6.50
C VAL A 120 -10.02 -0.94 -5.11
N GLY A 121 -10.76 -2.02 -5.00
CA GLY A 121 -10.81 -2.85 -3.80
C GLY A 121 -9.83 -4.02 -3.92
N CYS A 122 -9.17 -4.36 -2.82
CA CYS A 122 -8.31 -5.53 -2.74
C CYS A 122 -8.53 -6.28 -1.42
N LEU A 123 -9.07 -7.49 -1.51
CA LEU A 123 -9.15 -8.41 -0.38
C LEU A 123 -7.81 -9.13 -0.21
N VAL A 124 -7.26 -9.07 1.01
CA VAL A 124 -5.98 -9.67 1.39
C VAL A 124 -6.24 -10.89 2.26
N ASP A 125 -5.89 -12.09 1.80
CA ASP A 125 -6.08 -13.35 2.52
C ASP A 125 -4.78 -13.89 3.17
N TRP A 126 -3.70 -13.11 3.19
CA TRP A 126 -2.46 -13.45 3.88
C TRP A 126 -2.28 -12.64 5.17
N GLY A 127 -1.45 -13.17 6.09
CA GLY A 127 -1.23 -12.60 7.40
C GLY A 127 0.11 -11.88 7.52
N ALA A 128 0.13 -10.78 8.27
CA ALA A 128 1.36 -10.08 8.66
C ALA A 128 1.19 -9.46 10.04
N ASP A 129 2.29 -9.35 10.78
CA ASP A 129 2.35 -8.79 12.12
C ASP A 129 3.39 -7.67 12.22
N TYR A 130 3.04 -6.58 12.88
CA TYR A 130 3.96 -5.51 13.21
C TYR A 130 4.76 -5.92 14.45
N GLN A 131 6.09 -6.08 14.29
CA GLN A 131 6.99 -6.51 15.36
C GLN A 131 7.60 -5.33 16.13
N GLY A 132 7.59 -4.15 15.52
CA GLY A 132 8.13 -2.91 16.09
C GLY A 132 8.61 -1.96 15.01
N PRO A 133 9.15 -0.79 15.37
CA PRO A 133 9.63 0.18 14.40
C PRO A 133 10.62 -0.43 13.41
N GLY A 134 10.33 -0.29 12.11
CA GLY A 134 11.14 -0.82 11.03
C GLY A 134 11.15 -2.35 10.87
N HIS A 135 10.28 -3.10 11.60
CA HIS A 135 10.24 -4.56 11.53
C HIS A 135 8.83 -5.12 11.39
N ILE A 136 8.61 -5.93 10.35
CA ILE A 136 7.35 -6.59 10.04
C ILE A 136 7.59 -8.09 9.80
N GLN A 137 6.68 -8.92 10.28
CA GLN A 137 6.71 -10.36 10.03
C GLN A 137 5.62 -10.75 9.03
N TYR A 138 6.02 -11.46 7.97
CA TYR A 138 5.09 -12.10 7.04
C TYR A 138 4.67 -13.45 7.62
N GLY A 139 3.43 -13.53 8.11
CA GLY A 139 2.98 -14.62 8.98
C GLY A 139 2.25 -15.76 8.28
N GLY A 140 1.72 -15.56 7.07
CA GLY A 140 0.94 -16.59 6.40
C GLY A 140 0.77 -16.33 4.90
N GLU A 141 0.67 -17.39 4.11
CA GLU A 141 0.38 -17.32 2.68
C GLU A 141 -1.13 -17.23 2.43
N GLY A 142 -1.50 -16.55 1.37
CA GLY A 142 -2.86 -16.44 0.88
C GLY A 142 -2.91 -15.57 -0.37
N PRO A 143 -3.95 -15.71 -1.18
CA PRO A 143 -4.12 -14.87 -2.37
C PRO A 143 -4.59 -13.46 -2.02
N MET A 144 -4.57 -12.59 -3.03
CA MET A 144 -5.29 -11.34 -3.05
C MET A 144 -6.38 -11.39 -4.13
N ARG A 145 -7.48 -10.67 -3.90
CA ARG A 145 -8.55 -10.52 -4.89
C ARG A 145 -8.78 -9.05 -5.16
N LEU A 146 -8.63 -8.68 -6.42
CA LEU A 146 -8.61 -7.30 -6.89
C LEU A 146 -9.85 -7.01 -7.75
N GLY A 147 -10.43 -5.82 -7.61
CA GLY A 147 -11.53 -5.38 -8.45
C GLY A 147 -11.71 -3.87 -8.47
N MET A 148 -12.02 -3.34 -9.65
CA MET A 148 -12.45 -1.95 -9.79
C MET A 148 -13.84 -1.76 -9.20
N LEU A 149 -14.06 -0.65 -8.51
CA LEU A 149 -15.36 -0.36 -7.90
C LEU A 149 -16.47 -0.10 -8.96
N ASP A 150 -16.11 0.34 -10.14
CA ASP A 150 -17.02 0.49 -11.28
C ASP A 150 -17.22 -0.80 -12.10
N GLY A 151 -16.51 -1.88 -11.76
CA GLY A 151 -16.57 -3.17 -12.43
C GLY A 151 -15.73 -3.26 -13.72
N ASN A 152 -14.93 -2.25 -14.03
CA ASN A 152 -14.05 -2.26 -15.19
C ASN A 152 -12.94 -3.33 -15.05
N THR A 153 -12.62 -4.01 -16.15
CA THR A 153 -11.57 -5.05 -16.22
C THR A 153 -10.48 -4.71 -17.25
N GLY A 154 -10.25 -3.41 -17.47
CA GLY A 154 -9.30 -2.90 -18.44
C GLY A 154 -7.84 -3.11 -18.08
N LYS A 155 -6.97 -2.44 -18.84
CA LYS A 155 -5.51 -2.55 -18.69
C LYS A 155 -5.03 -2.14 -17.30
N GLU A 156 -5.66 -1.14 -16.71
CA GLU A 156 -5.27 -0.56 -15.43
C GLU A 156 -5.32 -1.59 -14.30
N ILE A 157 -6.42 -2.36 -14.23
CA ILE A 157 -6.56 -3.42 -13.22
C ILE A 157 -5.53 -4.53 -13.45
N THR A 158 -5.23 -4.85 -14.71
CA THR A 158 -4.22 -5.85 -15.06
C THR A 158 -2.81 -5.40 -14.66
N ASP A 159 -2.49 -4.13 -14.86
CA ASP A 159 -1.20 -3.55 -14.47
C ASP A 159 -1.04 -3.56 -12.93
N ILE A 160 -2.09 -3.21 -12.18
CA ILE A 160 -2.11 -3.26 -10.71
C ILE A 160 -1.96 -4.72 -10.22
N GLN A 161 -2.68 -5.65 -10.85
CA GLN A 161 -2.56 -7.09 -10.55
C GLN A 161 -1.13 -7.60 -10.73
N ALA A 162 -0.45 -7.19 -11.80
CA ALA A 162 0.94 -7.56 -12.05
C ALA A 162 1.88 -7.07 -10.94
N ILE A 163 1.66 -5.85 -10.42
CA ILE A 163 2.42 -5.30 -9.29
C ILE A 163 2.17 -6.12 -8.02
N LEU A 164 0.92 -6.40 -7.70
CA LEU A 164 0.54 -7.14 -6.49
C LEU A 164 1.05 -8.59 -6.50
N ASN A 165 1.16 -9.21 -7.66
CA ASN A 165 1.68 -10.58 -7.83
C ASN A 165 3.13 -10.75 -7.32
N HIS A 166 3.90 -9.67 -7.16
CA HIS A 166 5.22 -9.74 -6.51
C HIS A 166 5.12 -10.09 -5.01
N THR A 167 4.00 -9.75 -4.38
CA THR A 167 3.75 -10.03 -2.96
C THR A 167 3.07 -11.39 -2.77
N ALA A 168 1.94 -11.62 -3.44
CA ALA A 168 1.15 -12.84 -3.34
C ALA A 168 0.32 -13.04 -4.62
N PRO A 169 -0.14 -14.27 -4.92
CA PRO A 169 -1.03 -14.52 -6.05
C PRO A 169 -2.26 -13.60 -6.01
N THR A 170 -2.53 -12.89 -7.11
CA THR A 170 -3.60 -11.89 -7.19
C THR A 170 -4.53 -12.23 -8.36
N TYR A 171 -5.85 -12.24 -8.09
CA TYR A 171 -6.91 -12.62 -9.02
C TYR A 171 -7.94 -11.51 -9.17
#